data_0208afd12eb31cf8da2bb34f4d6e2f6b
#
_entry.id   0208afd12eb31cf8da2bb34f4d6e2f6b
#
_cell.length_a   1.000
_cell.length_b   1.000
_cell.length_c   1.000
_cell.angle_alpha   90.00
_cell.angle_beta   90.00
_cell.angle_gamma   90.00
#
_symmetry.space_group_name_H-M   'P 1'
#
loop_
_entity.id
_entity.type
_entity.pdbx_description
1 polymer ?
#
loop_
_entity_poly.entity_id
_entity_poly.type
_entity_poly.pdbx_seq_one_letter_code
_entity_poly.pdbx_strand_id
1 'polypeptide(L)'
;MYVASESDDTVSLLKFENNEITEVERITVGTYPTEIEGPHGITVDPNGKFWYLSLAHGNPFGKLVKYSTESNEVVDETTLGLFPASMQVSTTTGFLYCVNFNLHGSMKPSTVSVVDPVTMTEITTITTGSMPHGSRISPDGLYQYSVAMMSGELFEVDALGLEVSRTLDLESKMMKKDGMKSMDGMKSMDGMKSMDGMKS
;
A
#
# COMPACT_ATOMS: atom_id res chain seq x y z
N MET A 1 -13.75 -12.68 4.49
CA MET A 1 -12.86 -11.51 4.69
C MET A 1 -11.42 -11.99 4.65
N TYR A 2 -10.56 -11.31 3.91
CA TYR A 2 -9.13 -11.61 3.87
C TYR A 2 -8.37 -10.65 4.77
N VAL A 3 -7.35 -11.15 5.50
CA VAL A 3 -6.50 -10.37 6.40
C VAL A 3 -5.04 -10.71 6.13
N ALA A 4 -4.25 -9.74 5.70
CA ALA A 4 -2.81 -9.90 5.46
C ALA A 4 -2.01 -9.82 6.76
N SER A 5 -1.03 -10.71 6.91
CA SER A 5 -0.05 -10.76 8.00
C SER A 5 1.34 -10.52 7.44
N GLU A 6 1.78 -9.26 7.45
CA GLU A 6 3.00 -8.79 6.79
C GLU A 6 4.26 -9.53 7.26
N SER A 7 4.37 -9.81 8.55
CA SER A 7 5.55 -10.44 9.13
C SER A 7 5.65 -11.96 8.93
N ASP A 8 4.56 -12.59 8.50
CA ASP A 8 4.46 -14.05 8.44
C ASP A 8 4.26 -14.57 7.01
N ASP A 9 4.22 -13.68 6.02
CA ASP A 9 3.90 -14.00 4.62
C ASP A 9 2.64 -14.88 4.49
N THR A 10 1.58 -14.50 5.22
CA THR A 10 0.31 -15.21 5.18
C THR A 10 -0.88 -14.28 5.00
N VAL A 11 -1.96 -14.84 4.46
CA VAL A 11 -3.28 -14.21 4.43
C VAL A 11 -4.28 -15.14 5.07
N SER A 12 -4.99 -14.67 6.09
CA SER A 12 -6.07 -15.42 6.72
C SER A 12 -7.39 -15.17 5.98
N LEU A 13 -8.07 -16.24 5.56
CA LEU A 13 -9.45 -16.17 5.12
C LEU A 13 -10.35 -16.38 6.34
N LEU A 14 -11.12 -15.36 6.67
CA LEU A 14 -12.01 -15.34 7.82
C LEU A 14 -13.48 -15.42 7.39
N LYS A 15 -14.28 -16.20 8.11
CA LYS A 15 -15.73 -16.26 8.00
C LYS A 15 -16.37 -15.56 9.20
N PHE A 16 -17.35 -14.72 8.94
CA PHE A 16 -18.22 -14.14 9.96
C PHE A 16 -19.60 -14.76 9.89
N GLU A 17 -20.00 -15.48 10.90
CA GLU A 17 -21.29 -16.14 10.99
C GLU A 17 -21.73 -16.21 12.46
N ASN A 18 -23.04 -16.05 12.74
CA ASN A 18 -23.61 -16.12 14.09
C ASN A 18 -22.93 -15.21 15.13
N ASN A 19 -22.48 -14.04 14.70
CA ASN A 19 -21.73 -13.06 15.51
C ASN A 19 -20.35 -13.55 15.99
N GLU A 20 -19.79 -14.55 15.32
CA GLU A 20 -18.45 -15.07 15.57
C GLU A 20 -17.59 -14.94 14.32
N ILE A 21 -16.28 -14.76 14.53
CA ILE A 21 -15.27 -14.75 13.46
C ILE A 21 -14.43 -16.02 13.62
N THR A 22 -14.32 -16.79 12.54
CA THR A 22 -13.50 -18.00 12.49
C THR A 22 -12.52 -17.92 11.33
N GLU A 23 -11.28 -18.35 11.55
CA GLU A 23 -10.33 -18.56 10.45
C GLU A 23 -10.70 -19.86 9.73
N VAL A 24 -10.98 -19.73 8.42
CA VAL A 24 -11.36 -20.85 7.56
C VAL A 24 -10.12 -21.47 6.93
N GLU A 25 -9.18 -20.62 6.54
CA GLU A 25 -7.96 -21.00 5.85
C GLU A 25 -6.86 -19.98 6.13
N ARG A 26 -5.61 -20.48 6.19
CA ARG A 26 -4.41 -19.65 6.19
C ARG A 26 -3.61 -19.93 4.94
N ILE A 27 -3.51 -18.92 4.09
CA ILE A 27 -2.88 -18.98 2.79
C ILE A 27 -1.45 -18.47 2.93
N THR A 28 -0.47 -19.31 2.63
CA THR A 28 0.92 -18.87 2.51
C THR A 28 1.08 -18.10 1.21
N VAL A 29 1.63 -16.89 1.29
CA VAL A 29 1.89 -16.01 0.14
C VAL A 29 3.40 -15.73 0.05
N GLY A 30 3.84 -15.18 -1.09
CA GLY A 30 5.26 -15.03 -1.36
C GLY A 30 5.83 -16.21 -2.14
N THR A 31 6.96 -15.95 -2.78
CA THR A 31 7.63 -16.90 -3.69
C THR A 31 8.86 -17.52 -3.05
N TYR A 32 9.51 -16.79 -2.15
CA TYR A 32 10.81 -17.14 -1.59
C TYR A 32 10.69 -17.59 -0.13
N PRO A 33 10.95 -18.87 0.19
CA PRO A 33 10.73 -19.40 1.55
C PRO A 33 11.72 -18.85 2.59
N THR A 34 12.74 -18.11 2.18
CA THR A 34 13.78 -17.54 3.06
C THR A 34 13.72 -16.03 3.19
N GLU A 35 12.80 -15.38 2.47
CA GLU A 35 12.64 -13.94 2.48
C GLU A 35 11.19 -13.60 2.86
N ILE A 36 10.99 -12.55 3.63
CA ILE A 36 9.67 -12.00 3.92
C ILE A 36 9.35 -11.00 2.81
N GLU A 37 8.38 -11.34 1.98
CA GLU A 37 7.93 -10.48 0.87
C GLU A 37 6.88 -9.45 1.32
N GLY A 38 6.32 -9.61 2.52
CA GLY A 38 5.48 -8.65 3.21
C GLY A 38 4.14 -8.36 2.53
N PRO A 39 3.14 -9.24 2.67
CA PRO A 39 1.78 -8.97 2.20
C PRO A 39 1.20 -7.75 2.93
N HIS A 40 0.89 -6.67 2.20
CA HIS A 40 0.53 -5.40 2.82
C HIS A 40 -0.88 -4.92 2.45
N GLY A 41 -1.12 -4.55 1.21
CA GLY A 41 -2.42 -4.13 0.72
C GLY A 41 -3.22 -5.29 0.15
N ILE A 42 -4.52 -5.32 0.43
CA ILE A 42 -5.42 -6.36 -0.07
C ILE A 42 -6.74 -5.75 -0.52
N THR A 43 -7.27 -6.24 -1.63
CA THR A 43 -8.60 -5.88 -2.13
C THR A 43 -9.24 -7.05 -2.86
N VAL A 44 -10.57 -7.06 -2.93
CA VAL A 44 -11.35 -8.01 -3.73
C VAL A 44 -11.93 -7.26 -4.91
N ASP A 45 -11.99 -7.90 -6.08
CA ASP A 45 -12.60 -7.27 -7.26
C ASP A 45 -14.12 -7.07 -7.06
N PRO A 46 -14.74 -6.13 -7.78
CA PRO A 46 -16.17 -5.86 -7.64
C PRO A 46 -17.08 -7.06 -7.95
N ASN A 47 -16.59 -8.04 -8.72
CA ASN A 47 -17.33 -9.24 -9.08
C ASN A 47 -17.15 -10.39 -8.07
N GLY A 48 -16.21 -10.22 -7.13
CA GLY A 48 -15.89 -11.24 -6.12
C GLY A 48 -15.18 -12.47 -6.66
N LYS A 49 -14.63 -12.44 -7.89
CA LYS A 49 -13.97 -13.60 -8.53
C LYS A 49 -12.48 -13.67 -8.21
N PHE A 50 -11.87 -12.53 -7.94
CA PHE A 50 -10.44 -12.42 -7.68
C PHE A 50 -10.20 -11.55 -6.45
N TRP A 51 -9.10 -11.81 -5.79
CA TRP A 51 -8.53 -10.90 -4.80
C TRP A 51 -7.08 -10.59 -5.16
N TYR A 52 -6.63 -9.40 -4.75
CA TYR A 52 -5.33 -8.88 -5.10
C TYR A 52 -4.57 -8.55 -3.83
N LEU A 53 -3.27 -8.83 -3.85
CA LEU A 53 -2.37 -8.64 -2.73
C LEU A 53 -1.11 -7.92 -3.20
N SER A 54 -0.69 -6.87 -2.48
CA SER A 54 0.66 -6.35 -2.67
C SER A 54 1.64 -7.13 -1.79
N LEU A 55 2.76 -7.54 -2.37
CA LEU A 55 3.95 -8.00 -1.68
C LEU A 55 4.94 -6.84 -1.68
N ALA A 56 5.08 -6.19 -0.50
CA ALA A 56 5.66 -4.86 -0.41
C ALA A 56 7.18 -4.83 -0.36
N HIS A 57 7.81 -5.88 0.21
CA HIS A 57 9.24 -5.93 0.53
C HIS A 57 10.12 -6.47 -0.60
N GLY A 58 9.65 -6.47 -1.86
CA GLY A 58 10.47 -6.87 -3.00
C GLY A 58 11.77 -6.06 -3.12
N ASN A 59 12.81 -6.66 -3.66
CA ASN A 59 14.11 -6.03 -3.80
C ASN A 59 14.49 -5.84 -5.28
N PRO A 60 14.46 -4.60 -5.83
CA PRO A 60 14.04 -3.36 -5.16
C PRO A 60 12.54 -3.09 -5.23
N PHE A 61 11.80 -3.76 -6.11
CA PHE A 61 10.41 -3.51 -6.43
C PHE A 61 9.49 -4.56 -5.84
N GLY A 62 8.32 -4.13 -5.36
CA GLY A 62 7.30 -5.05 -4.90
C GLY A 62 6.43 -5.57 -6.06
N LYS A 63 5.49 -6.45 -5.70
CA LYS A 63 4.60 -7.11 -6.65
C LYS A 63 3.15 -6.85 -6.30
N LEU A 64 2.30 -6.95 -7.31
CA LEU A 64 0.87 -7.16 -7.19
C LEU A 64 0.57 -8.58 -7.65
N VAL A 65 -0.04 -9.38 -6.80
CA VAL A 65 -0.42 -10.77 -7.10
C VAL A 65 -1.93 -10.88 -7.13
N LYS A 66 -2.44 -11.56 -8.15
CA LYS A 66 -3.85 -11.86 -8.37
C LYS A 66 -4.14 -13.29 -7.99
N TYR A 67 -5.14 -13.50 -7.15
CA TYR A 67 -5.59 -14.81 -6.70
C TYR A 67 -7.04 -15.07 -7.10
N SER A 68 -7.38 -16.34 -7.33
CA SER A 68 -8.77 -16.77 -7.45
C SER A 68 -9.45 -16.79 -6.08
N THR A 69 -10.68 -16.27 -5.97
CA THR A 69 -11.46 -16.41 -4.72
C THR A 69 -12.02 -17.82 -4.53
N GLU A 70 -12.08 -18.62 -5.58
CA GLU A 70 -12.60 -20.00 -5.53
C GLU A 70 -11.57 -20.98 -4.96
N SER A 71 -10.30 -20.85 -5.40
CA SER A 71 -9.23 -21.79 -5.01
C SER A 71 -8.16 -21.19 -4.10
N ASN A 72 -8.12 -19.87 -3.94
CA ASN A 72 -7.05 -19.11 -3.32
C ASN A 72 -5.65 -19.33 -3.95
N GLU A 73 -5.61 -19.84 -5.18
CA GLU A 73 -4.37 -20.01 -5.93
C GLU A 73 -4.02 -18.76 -6.72
N VAL A 74 -2.72 -18.56 -6.96
CA VAL A 74 -2.19 -17.49 -7.82
C VAL A 74 -2.67 -17.69 -9.25
N VAL A 75 -3.22 -16.64 -9.83
CA VAL A 75 -3.66 -16.60 -11.23
C VAL A 75 -2.62 -15.87 -12.09
N ASP A 76 -2.10 -14.74 -11.58
CA ASP A 76 -1.16 -13.90 -12.32
C ASP A 76 -0.46 -12.91 -11.37
N GLU A 77 0.65 -12.30 -11.81
CA GLU A 77 1.36 -11.27 -11.04
C GLU A 77 1.96 -10.20 -11.92
N THR A 78 2.23 -9.02 -11.36
CA THR A 78 2.99 -7.94 -12.02
C THR A 78 3.88 -7.21 -11.02
N THR A 79 5.02 -6.71 -11.49
CA THR A 79 5.90 -5.86 -10.70
C THR A 79 5.34 -4.44 -10.67
N LEU A 80 5.35 -3.81 -9.49
CA LEU A 80 4.98 -2.42 -9.29
C LEU A 80 6.19 -1.59 -8.83
N GLY A 81 5.93 -0.40 -8.29
CA GLY A 81 6.96 0.47 -7.75
C GLY A 81 7.54 -0.02 -6.42
N LEU A 82 8.22 0.89 -5.71
CA LEU A 82 8.84 0.61 -4.43
C LEU A 82 7.78 0.57 -3.33
N PHE A 83 7.70 -0.56 -2.64
CA PHE A 83 6.79 -0.81 -1.52
C PHE A 83 5.31 -0.53 -1.90
N PRO A 84 4.69 -1.32 -2.80
CA PRO A 84 3.27 -1.19 -3.08
C PRO A 84 2.47 -1.48 -1.81
N ALA A 85 1.59 -0.54 -1.45
CA ALA A 85 0.83 -0.58 -0.21
C ALA A 85 -0.66 -0.76 -0.46
N SER A 86 -1.50 0.16 0.02
CA SER A 86 -2.95 0.00 -0.12
C SER A 86 -3.43 0.20 -1.55
N MET A 87 -4.52 -0.50 -1.90
CA MET A 87 -5.08 -0.52 -3.24
C MET A 87 -6.59 -0.65 -3.23
N GLN A 88 -7.21 -0.32 -4.34
CA GLN A 88 -8.61 -0.59 -4.60
C GLN A 88 -8.90 -0.65 -6.10
N VAL A 89 -9.91 -1.45 -6.49
CA VAL A 89 -10.40 -1.52 -7.88
C VAL A 89 -11.54 -0.50 -8.07
N SER A 90 -11.47 0.31 -9.11
CA SER A 90 -12.58 1.18 -9.50
C SER A 90 -13.70 0.36 -10.12
N THR A 91 -14.93 0.56 -9.62
CA THR A 91 -16.12 -0.09 -10.17
C THR A 91 -16.54 0.46 -11.53
N THR A 92 -16.07 1.66 -11.89
CA THR A 92 -16.42 2.34 -13.14
C THR A 92 -15.41 2.07 -14.25
N THR A 93 -14.10 2.20 -13.98
CA THR A 93 -13.06 1.95 -14.98
C THR A 93 -12.62 0.50 -15.03
N GLY A 94 -12.83 -0.25 -13.95
CA GLY A 94 -12.30 -1.59 -13.78
C GLY A 94 -10.81 -1.64 -13.43
N PHE A 95 -10.09 -0.52 -13.44
CA PHE A 95 -8.67 -0.47 -13.11
C PHE A 95 -8.40 -0.56 -11.62
N LEU A 96 -7.28 -1.16 -11.27
CA LEU A 96 -6.77 -1.22 -9.91
C LEU A 96 -5.75 -0.09 -9.69
N TYR A 97 -5.91 0.65 -8.60
CA TYR A 97 -5.03 1.73 -8.18
C TYR A 97 -4.28 1.31 -6.93
N CYS A 98 -2.95 1.19 -7.01
CA CYS A 98 -2.08 0.81 -5.90
C CYS A 98 -1.07 1.91 -5.61
N VAL A 99 -1.01 2.39 -4.38
CA VAL A 99 0.00 3.38 -3.99
C VAL A 99 1.34 2.69 -3.76
N ASN A 100 2.42 3.28 -4.27
CA ASN A 100 3.79 2.88 -4.01
C ASN A 100 4.34 3.72 -2.86
N PHE A 101 4.32 3.16 -1.65
CA PHE A 101 4.65 3.89 -0.41
C PHE A 101 6.10 4.36 -0.36
N ASN A 102 7.01 3.62 -1.00
CA ASN A 102 8.44 3.95 -1.05
C ASN A 102 9.06 4.09 0.35
N LEU A 103 8.71 3.20 1.28
CA LEU A 103 9.11 3.27 2.70
C LEU A 103 10.63 3.39 2.89
N HIS A 104 11.40 2.67 2.09
CA HIS A 104 12.87 2.63 2.17
C HIS A 104 13.55 3.58 1.19
N GLY A 105 12.77 4.44 0.52
CA GLY A 105 13.27 5.40 -0.43
C GLY A 105 13.73 6.73 0.20
N SER A 106 14.08 7.66 -0.66
CA SER A 106 14.76 8.92 -0.30
C SER A 106 13.79 10.08 -0.02
N MET A 107 12.61 9.86 0.53
CA MET A 107 11.60 10.90 0.79
C MET A 107 11.21 11.72 -0.46
N LYS A 108 11.46 11.19 -1.64
CA LYS A 108 11.04 11.80 -2.90
C LYS A 108 9.55 11.54 -3.15
N PRO A 109 8.89 12.36 -3.98
CA PRO A 109 7.58 12.03 -4.50
C PRO A 109 7.56 10.62 -5.07
N SER A 110 6.50 9.88 -4.75
CA SER A 110 6.27 8.54 -5.23
C SER A 110 5.03 8.49 -6.12
N THR A 111 4.49 7.32 -6.38
CA THR A 111 3.48 7.14 -7.43
C THR A 111 2.28 6.33 -6.95
N VAL A 112 1.21 6.43 -7.72
CA VAL A 112 0.10 5.46 -7.75
C VAL A 112 0.23 4.69 -9.04
N SER A 113 0.38 3.37 -8.95
CA SER A 113 0.31 2.46 -10.10
C SER A 113 -1.13 2.23 -10.52
N VAL A 114 -1.42 2.34 -11.80
CA VAL A 114 -2.71 2.00 -12.41
C VAL A 114 -2.53 0.71 -13.19
N VAL A 115 -3.24 -0.33 -12.80
CA VAL A 115 -3.11 -1.68 -13.37
C VAL A 115 -4.42 -2.10 -14.02
N ASP A 116 -4.35 -2.67 -15.22
CA ASP A 116 -5.44 -3.45 -15.80
C ASP A 116 -5.47 -4.83 -15.13
N PRO A 117 -6.47 -5.14 -14.28
CA PRO A 117 -6.49 -6.41 -13.57
C PRO A 117 -6.90 -7.60 -14.45
N VAL A 118 -7.31 -7.37 -15.70
CA VAL A 118 -7.59 -8.44 -16.66
C VAL A 118 -6.30 -9.02 -17.21
N THR A 119 -5.39 -8.14 -17.62
CA THR A 119 -4.10 -8.50 -18.25
C THR A 119 -2.93 -8.47 -17.26
N MET A 120 -3.17 -8.02 -16.02
CA MET A 120 -2.13 -7.76 -15.00
C MET A 120 -1.01 -6.85 -15.52
N THR A 121 -1.37 -5.85 -16.34
CA THR A 121 -0.41 -4.91 -16.91
C THR A 121 -0.51 -3.57 -16.20
N GLU A 122 0.61 -3.04 -15.74
CA GLU A 122 0.69 -1.66 -15.28
C GLU A 122 0.56 -0.72 -16.50
N ILE A 123 -0.55 0.02 -16.56
CA ILE A 123 -0.87 0.92 -17.68
C ILE A 123 -0.05 2.20 -17.58
N THR A 124 0.02 2.75 -16.37
CA THR A 124 0.73 4.00 -16.08
C THR A 124 1.00 4.14 -14.59
N THR A 125 1.86 5.09 -14.26
CA THR A 125 2.09 5.56 -12.89
C THR A 125 1.76 7.04 -12.79
N ILE A 126 1.08 7.45 -11.72
CA ILE A 126 0.69 8.82 -11.46
C ILE A 126 1.53 9.34 -10.29
N THR A 127 2.34 10.37 -10.52
CA THR A 127 3.16 10.96 -9.45
C THR A 127 2.29 11.68 -8.43
N THR A 128 2.53 11.38 -7.16
CA THR A 128 1.89 12.03 -6.00
C THR A 128 2.97 12.53 -5.04
N GLY A 129 2.62 12.80 -3.78
CA GLY A 129 3.59 13.31 -2.80
C GLY A 129 4.53 12.25 -2.23
N SER A 130 5.25 12.61 -1.19
CA SER A 130 6.21 11.72 -0.53
C SER A 130 5.52 10.76 0.42
N MET A 131 5.84 9.47 0.33
CA MET A 131 5.28 8.38 1.11
C MET A 131 3.74 8.31 1.05
N PRO A 132 3.15 8.13 -0.14
CA PRO A 132 1.71 7.90 -0.27
C PRO A 132 1.38 6.53 0.31
N HIS A 133 0.42 6.45 1.26
CA HIS A 133 0.06 5.19 1.91
C HIS A 133 -1.42 4.83 1.74
N GLY A 134 -2.31 5.79 1.97
CA GLY A 134 -3.74 5.57 1.83
C GLY A 134 -4.19 5.61 0.36
N SER A 135 -5.00 4.64 -0.05
CA SER A 135 -5.67 4.61 -1.35
C SER A 135 -7.16 4.30 -1.17
N ARG A 136 -8.03 5.14 -1.73
CA ARG A 136 -9.47 4.89 -1.74
C ARG A 136 -10.07 5.37 -3.06
N ILE A 137 -11.01 4.60 -3.56
CA ILE A 137 -11.83 4.98 -4.72
C ILE A 137 -13.12 5.64 -4.22
N SER A 138 -13.57 6.67 -4.93
CA SER A 138 -14.87 7.29 -4.68
C SER A 138 -16.03 6.30 -4.91
N PRO A 139 -17.18 6.48 -4.26
CA PRO A 139 -18.32 5.57 -4.43
C PRO A 139 -18.79 5.39 -5.87
N ASP A 140 -18.62 6.42 -6.72
CA ASP A 140 -18.94 6.39 -8.15
C ASP A 140 -17.82 5.79 -9.02
N GLY A 141 -16.65 5.48 -8.43
CA GLY A 141 -15.51 4.92 -9.14
C GLY A 141 -14.75 5.91 -10.03
N LEU A 142 -15.09 7.19 -10.02
CA LEU A 142 -14.52 8.20 -10.94
C LEU A 142 -13.26 8.88 -10.40
N TYR A 143 -12.99 8.76 -9.10
CA TYR A 143 -11.83 9.38 -8.46
C TYR A 143 -11.10 8.38 -7.55
N GLN A 144 -9.78 8.46 -7.55
CA GLN A 144 -8.93 7.81 -6.55
C GLN A 144 -8.33 8.89 -5.65
N TYR A 145 -8.32 8.64 -4.35
CA TYR A 145 -7.72 9.51 -3.35
C TYR A 145 -6.47 8.87 -2.77
N SER A 146 -5.37 9.62 -2.76
CA SER A 146 -4.10 9.20 -2.18
C SER A 146 -3.63 10.22 -1.15
N VAL A 147 -3.25 9.75 0.05
CA VAL A 147 -2.68 10.61 1.10
C VAL A 147 -1.18 10.36 1.21
N ALA A 148 -0.40 11.41 1.00
CA ALA A 148 1.05 11.39 1.14
C ALA A 148 1.45 11.84 2.54
N MET A 149 1.97 10.89 3.36
CA MET A 149 2.21 11.10 4.78
C MET A 149 3.28 12.15 5.07
N MET A 150 4.35 12.17 4.28
CA MET A 150 5.51 13.03 4.55
C MET A 150 5.42 14.41 3.89
N SER A 151 4.67 14.54 2.80
CA SER A 151 4.41 15.86 2.21
C SER A 151 3.12 16.50 2.74
N GLY A 152 2.32 15.79 3.56
CA GLY A 152 1.12 16.34 4.18
C GLY A 152 0.01 16.69 3.18
N GLU A 153 -0.09 15.96 2.08
CA GLU A 153 -0.99 16.27 0.96
C GLU A 153 -2.01 15.16 0.71
N LEU A 154 -3.20 15.56 0.30
CA LEU A 154 -4.21 14.70 -0.28
C LEU A 154 -4.29 14.97 -1.78
N PHE A 155 -4.12 13.94 -2.56
CA PHE A 155 -4.26 13.94 -4.02
C PHE A 155 -5.59 13.32 -4.42
N GLU A 156 -6.29 13.97 -5.33
CA GLU A 156 -7.42 13.41 -6.07
C GLU A 156 -6.96 13.12 -7.49
N VAL A 157 -7.10 11.88 -7.91
CA VAL A 157 -6.77 11.40 -9.25
C VAL A 157 -8.06 11.17 -10.02
N ASP A 158 -8.18 11.75 -11.21
CA ASP A 158 -9.25 11.43 -12.16
C ASP A 158 -9.02 10.02 -12.70
N ALA A 159 -9.96 9.12 -12.46
CA ALA A 159 -9.84 7.71 -12.85
C ALA A 159 -10.04 7.47 -14.36
N LEU A 160 -10.57 8.42 -15.10
CA LEU A 160 -10.69 8.37 -16.56
C LEU A 160 -9.52 9.06 -17.25
N GLY A 161 -9.11 10.24 -16.74
CA GLY A 161 -7.98 11.00 -17.26
C GLY A 161 -6.62 10.43 -16.87
N LEU A 162 -6.55 9.60 -15.82
CA LEU A 162 -5.33 9.01 -15.26
C LEU A 162 -4.28 10.08 -14.86
N GLU A 163 -4.77 11.16 -14.27
CA GLU A 163 -3.94 12.30 -13.83
C GLU A 163 -4.45 12.88 -12.51
N VAL A 164 -3.59 13.63 -11.81
CA VAL A 164 -3.99 14.37 -10.61
C VAL A 164 -4.91 15.50 -11.02
N SER A 165 -6.16 15.47 -10.57
CA SER A 165 -7.14 16.53 -10.81
C SER A 165 -7.08 17.63 -9.76
N ARG A 166 -6.79 17.29 -8.51
CA ARG A 166 -6.71 18.23 -7.39
C ARG A 166 -5.70 17.78 -6.33
N THR A 167 -5.09 18.76 -5.68
CA THR A 167 -4.23 18.54 -4.50
C THR A 167 -4.70 19.44 -3.36
N LEU A 168 -4.76 18.89 -2.15
CA LEU A 168 -5.07 19.62 -0.93
C LEU A 168 -3.91 19.49 0.05
N ASP A 169 -3.32 20.61 0.42
CA ASP A 169 -2.36 20.72 1.52
C ASP A 169 -3.12 20.60 2.86
N LEU A 170 -2.77 19.58 3.64
CA LEU A 170 -3.40 19.27 4.93
C LEU A 170 -2.69 19.99 6.08
N GLU A 171 -1.39 20.25 5.97
CA GLU A 171 -0.59 20.89 7.04
C GLU A 171 -0.93 22.37 7.22
N SER A 172 -1.16 23.08 6.13
CA SER A 172 -1.42 24.54 6.19
C SER A 172 -2.69 24.89 6.98
N LYS A 173 -3.63 23.95 7.12
CA LYS A 173 -4.87 24.14 7.90
C LYS A 173 -4.72 23.79 9.38
N MET A 174 -3.82 22.87 9.74
CA MET A 174 -3.59 22.51 11.14
C MET A 174 -2.78 23.56 11.89
N MET A 175 -1.78 24.19 11.27
CA MET A 175 -0.95 25.23 11.90
C MET A 175 -1.71 26.53 12.21
N LYS A 176 -2.84 26.78 11.59
CA LYS A 176 -3.67 27.97 11.86
C LYS A 176 -4.62 27.85 13.05
N LYS A 177 -4.81 26.63 13.60
CA LYS A 177 -5.80 26.38 14.66
C LYS A 177 -5.22 26.32 16.07
N ASP A 178 -3.97 25.92 16.21
CA ASP A 178 -3.30 25.81 17.50
C ASP A 178 -1.92 26.44 17.40
N GLY A 179 -1.64 27.45 18.22
CA GLY A 179 -0.33 28.07 18.37
C GLY A 179 0.69 27.07 18.96
N MET A 180 0.90 25.96 18.32
CA MET A 180 1.88 24.96 18.71
C MET A 180 3.27 25.39 18.29
N LYS A 181 4.10 25.67 19.31
CA LYS A 181 5.53 25.94 19.18
C LYS A 181 6.19 24.84 18.35
N SER A 182 7.03 25.25 17.39
CA SER A 182 7.89 24.36 16.60
C SER A 182 8.59 23.34 17.50
N MET A 183 8.54 22.08 17.12
CA MET A 183 9.42 21.04 17.68
C MET A 183 10.85 21.23 17.11
N ASP A 184 11.50 22.34 17.42
CA ASP A 184 12.95 22.47 17.36
C ASP A 184 13.53 21.77 18.59
N GLY A 185 13.87 20.52 18.48
CA GLY A 185 14.41 19.79 19.62
C GLY A 185 14.72 18.31 19.42
N MET A 186 14.78 17.78 18.22
CA MET A 186 15.39 16.49 18.00
C MET A 186 16.91 16.64 17.88
N LYS A 187 17.57 16.76 19.05
CA LYS A 187 19.03 16.62 19.14
C LYS A 187 19.40 15.20 18.73
N SER A 188 20.37 15.11 17.81
CA SER A 188 21.06 13.90 17.40
C SER A 188 21.42 13.03 18.61
N MET A 189 21.04 11.77 18.61
CA MET A 189 21.60 10.75 19.47
C MET A 189 22.95 10.29 18.89
N ASP A 190 23.96 11.15 18.94
CA ASP A 190 25.36 10.75 18.88
C ASP A 190 25.82 10.42 20.31
N GLY A 191 25.99 9.16 20.61
CA GLY A 191 26.46 8.74 21.93
C GLY A 191 26.44 7.25 22.21
N MET A 192 26.70 6.37 21.23
CA MET A 192 27.07 4.99 21.53
C MET A 192 28.60 4.90 21.62
N LYS A 193 29.12 5.09 22.82
CA LYS A 193 30.50 4.79 23.14
C LYS A 193 30.74 3.27 23.04
N SER A 194 31.73 2.91 22.23
CA SER A 194 32.34 1.58 22.18
C SER A 194 32.81 1.16 23.59
N MET A 195 32.35 0.02 24.07
CA MET A 195 32.99 -0.71 25.17
C MET A 195 34.01 -1.65 24.57
N ASP A 196 35.22 -1.13 24.36
CA ASP A 196 36.45 -1.94 24.31
C ASP A 196 36.99 -2.07 25.74
N GLY A 197 37.27 -3.29 26.14
CA GLY A 197 38.10 -3.54 27.30
C GLY A 197 37.54 -4.48 28.35
N MET A 198 37.69 -5.77 28.16
CA MET A 198 38.04 -6.70 29.27
C MET A 198 38.93 -7.80 28.75
N LYS A 199 40.26 -7.59 28.98
CA LYS A 199 41.26 -8.64 29.04
C LYS A 199 41.28 -9.17 30.47
N SER A 200 41.22 -10.44 30.62
CA SER A 200 41.98 -11.40 31.46
C SER A 200 41.18 -12.65 31.66
#